data_bc4d177c70a3a45fe57faf09e490dc88
#
_entry.id   bc4d177c70a3a45fe57faf09e490dc88
#
_cell.length_a   1.000
_cell.length_b   1.000
_cell.length_c   1.000
_cell.angle_alpha   90.00
_cell.angle_beta   90.00
_cell.angle_gamma   90.00
#
_symmetry.space_group_name_H-M   'P 1'
#
loop_
_entity.id
_entity.type
_entity.pdbx_description
1 polymer ?
#
loop_
_entity_poly.entity_id
_entity_poly.type
_entity_poly.pdbx_seq_one_letter_code
_entity_poly.pdbx_strand_id
1 'polypeptide(L)'
;MSFSTDVKEELEKKNKQLKTLDGDRLLVRESFVKNGTITNPKLNYHLEIICDSKEKADNICNILNENEIPSKIIFRTKKYVVYIESGDSISKFLAFIGANKSMLKFEEVRVLKEVRNNVNRKVNSETSNINKIANSSVKQIEDINLLKSKKKFDSLTEKEKEIANLRLKNPEASLQELGKMVKPEISKSGVNHRIQDIHSKAEKLRGN
;
A
#
# COMPACT_ATOMS: atom_id res chain seq x y z
N MET A 1 5.82 -27.83 3.82
CA MET A 1 7.21 -27.43 4.16
C MET A 1 7.31 -25.92 4.27
N SER A 2 8.26 -25.39 5.03
CA SER A 2 8.45 -23.95 5.13
C SER A 2 9.27 -23.44 3.92
N PHE A 3 9.09 -22.16 3.53
CA PHE A 3 9.89 -21.58 2.46
C PHE A 3 11.39 -21.67 2.75
N SER A 4 11.80 -21.51 4.01
CA SER A 4 13.18 -21.68 4.44
C SER A 4 13.71 -23.10 4.18
N THR A 5 12.89 -24.11 4.39
CA THR A 5 13.25 -25.52 4.10
C THR A 5 13.44 -25.75 2.61
N ASP A 6 12.52 -25.22 1.78
CA ASP A 6 12.61 -25.33 0.32
C ASP A 6 13.93 -24.73 -0.23
N VAL A 7 14.34 -23.57 0.31
CA VAL A 7 15.62 -22.92 -0.06
C VAL A 7 16.80 -23.80 0.31
N LYS A 8 16.83 -24.35 1.53
CA LYS A 8 17.93 -25.23 1.98
C LYS A 8 18.03 -26.51 1.15
N GLU A 9 16.90 -27.16 0.89
CA GLU A 9 16.86 -28.34 0.02
C GLU A 9 17.36 -28.04 -1.41
N GLU A 10 17.00 -26.89 -1.98
CA GLU A 10 17.52 -26.50 -3.30
C GLU A 10 19.04 -26.37 -3.26
N LEU A 11 19.58 -25.73 -2.23
CA LEU A 11 21.02 -25.52 -2.07
C LEU A 11 21.77 -26.85 -1.86
N GLU A 12 21.24 -27.77 -1.06
CA GLU A 12 21.85 -29.08 -0.80
C GLU A 12 21.89 -29.94 -2.08
N LYS A 13 20.82 -29.94 -2.88
CA LYS A 13 20.76 -30.67 -4.16
C LYS A 13 21.79 -30.17 -5.18
N LYS A 14 22.19 -28.88 -5.08
CA LYS A 14 23.18 -28.25 -5.97
C LYS A 14 24.62 -28.33 -5.47
N ASN A 15 24.91 -29.04 -4.40
CA ASN A 15 26.26 -29.16 -3.85
C ASN A 15 27.31 -29.68 -4.85
N LYS A 16 26.91 -30.42 -5.89
CA LYS A 16 27.80 -30.84 -6.98
C LYS A 16 28.30 -29.70 -7.88
N GLN A 17 27.65 -28.52 -7.84
CA GLN A 17 28.02 -27.34 -8.64
C GLN A 17 28.80 -26.27 -7.84
N LEU A 18 29.22 -26.58 -6.60
CA LEU A 18 29.93 -25.65 -5.70
C LEU A 18 31.30 -25.18 -6.24
N LYS A 19 31.91 -25.91 -7.18
CA LYS A 19 33.22 -25.58 -7.76
C LYS A 19 33.27 -24.24 -8.52
N THR A 20 32.14 -23.60 -8.74
CA THR A 20 32.00 -22.34 -9.51
C THR A 20 31.71 -21.12 -8.66
N LEU A 21 31.48 -21.26 -7.34
CA LEU A 21 31.27 -20.14 -6.43
C LEU A 21 32.61 -19.64 -5.90
N ASP A 22 32.77 -18.32 -5.81
CA ASP A 22 33.89 -17.72 -5.08
C ASP A 22 33.78 -17.98 -3.57
N GLY A 23 34.89 -17.76 -2.83
CA GLY A 23 34.97 -18.07 -1.42
C GLY A 23 33.94 -17.34 -0.55
N ASP A 24 33.64 -16.08 -0.88
CA ASP A 24 32.71 -15.25 -0.11
C ASP A 24 31.26 -15.73 -0.27
N ARG A 25 30.87 -16.05 -1.51
CA ARG A 25 29.53 -16.61 -1.79
C ARG A 25 29.34 -17.96 -1.13
N LEU A 26 30.39 -18.77 -1.12
CA LEU A 26 30.39 -20.09 -0.46
C LEU A 26 30.23 -19.94 1.06
N LEU A 27 30.98 -19.04 1.68
CA LEU A 27 30.91 -18.76 3.12
C LEU A 27 29.49 -18.33 3.55
N VAL A 28 28.88 -17.38 2.83
CA VAL A 28 27.54 -16.90 3.11
C VAL A 28 26.49 -18.01 2.92
N ARG A 29 26.60 -18.78 1.82
CA ARG A 29 25.72 -19.92 1.55
C ARG A 29 25.78 -20.98 2.64
N GLU A 30 26.97 -21.42 3.04
CA GLU A 30 27.14 -22.42 4.10
C GLU A 30 26.61 -21.91 5.44
N SER A 31 26.86 -20.64 5.76
CA SER A 31 26.34 -20.02 6.98
C SER A 31 24.82 -19.98 6.98
N PHE A 32 24.19 -19.70 5.84
CA PHE A 32 22.74 -19.72 5.69
C PHE A 32 22.18 -21.15 5.79
N VAL A 33 22.76 -22.11 5.11
CA VAL A 33 22.31 -23.51 5.19
C VAL A 33 22.36 -24.02 6.63
N LYS A 34 23.43 -23.70 7.35
CA LYS A 34 23.61 -24.13 8.74
C LYS A 34 22.68 -23.45 9.71
N ASN A 35 22.67 -22.13 9.74
CA ASN A 35 22.03 -21.32 10.80
C ASN A 35 21.11 -20.22 10.27
N GLY A 36 20.81 -20.22 8.97
CA GLY A 36 19.94 -19.24 8.36
C GLY A 36 18.47 -19.62 8.44
N THR A 37 17.61 -18.62 8.46
CA THR A 37 16.16 -18.76 8.32
C THR A 37 15.62 -17.65 7.44
N ILE A 38 14.55 -17.95 6.72
CA ILE A 38 13.83 -16.99 5.90
C ILE A 38 12.33 -17.17 6.11
N THR A 39 11.63 -16.08 6.35
CA THR A 39 10.19 -16.10 6.57
C THR A 39 9.45 -16.35 5.25
N ASN A 40 8.27 -16.94 5.34
CA ASN A 40 7.40 -17.10 4.18
C ASN A 40 7.08 -15.73 3.58
N PRO A 41 7.40 -15.47 2.29
CA PRO A 41 7.20 -14.17 1.66
C PRO A 41 5.73 -13.72 1.59
N LYS A 42 4.78 -14.65 1.74
CA LYS A 42 3.36 -14.32 1.87
C LYS A 42 3.05 -13.53 3.13
N LEU A 43 3.81 -13.74 4.20
CA LEU A 43 3.63 -13.06 5.49
C LEU A 43 4.42 -11.76 5.53
N ASN A 44 5.74 -11.86 5.65
CA ASN A 44 6.65 -10.70 5.71
C ASN A 44 7.98 -11.01 5.02
N TYR A 45 8.83 -10.00 4.89
CA TYR A 45 10.18 -10.12 4.33
C TYR A 45 11.17 -10.04 5.48
N HIS A 46 11.71 -11.19 5.87
CA HIS A 46 12.70 -11.27 6.93
C HIS A 46 13.59 -12.49 6.73
N LEU A 47 14.90 -12.28 6.74
CA LEU A 47 15.92 -13.30 6.66
C LEU A 47 16.92 -13.06 7.78
N GLU A 48 17.34 -14.12 8.47
CA GLU A 48 18.32 -14.09 9.53
C GLU A 48 19.40 -15.16 9.31
N ILE A 49 20.65 -14.83 9.68
CA ILE A 49 21.74 -15.78 9.81
C ILE A 49 22.32 -15.63 11.21
N ILE A 50 22.25 -16.68 12.02
CA ILE A 50 22.76 -16.68 13.39
C ILE A 50 24.25 -17.01 13.36
N CYS A 51 25.07 -16.15 13.97
CA CYS A 51 26.52 -16.28 14.06
C CYS A 51 26.96 -16.48 15.51
N ASP A 52 27.97 -17.35 15.70
CA ASP A 52 28.51 -17.66 17.02
C ASP A 52 29.49 -16.59 17.54
N SER A 53 30.10 -15.81 16.64
CA SER A 53 31.02 -14.71 16.97
C SER A 53 30.66 -13.43 16.25
N LYS A 54 31.10 -12.30 16.83
CA LYS A 54 30.96 -10.98 16.21
C LYS A 54 31.73 -10.89 14.89
N GLU A 55 32.97 -11.41 14.90
CA GLU A 55 33.85 -11.41 13.73
C GLU A 55 33.16 -12.07 12.51
N LYS A 56 32.55 -13.25 12.74
CA LYS A 56 31.80 -13.94 11.67
C LYS A 56 30.60 -13.15 11.19
N ALA A 57 29.87 -12.50 12.09
CA ALA A 57 28.74 -11.66 11.71
C ALA A 57 29.19 -10.44 10.92
N ASP A 58 30.25 -9.76 11.37
CA ASP A 58 30.82 -8.59 10.67
C ASP A 58 31.29 -8.99 9.25
N ASN A 59 31.99 -10.13 9.11
CA ASN A 59 32.44 -10.62 7.81
C ASN A 59 31.27 -10.90 6.86
N ILE A 60 30.25 -11.64 7.29
CA ILE A 60 29.06 -11.92 6.46
C ILE A 60 28.34 -10.62 6.08
N CYS A 61 28.17 -9.71 7.03
CA CYS A 61 27.50 -8.43 6.79
C CYS A 61 28.27 -7.57 5.79
N ASN A 62 29.61 -7.52 5.86
CA ASN A 62 30.46 -6.80 4.92
C ASN A 62 30.36 -7.40 3.52
N ILE A 63 30.49 -8.72 3.38
CA ILE A 63 30.33 -9.41 2.08
C ILE A 63 28.98 -9.08 1.45
N LEU A 64 27.89 -9.13 2.23
CA LEU A 64 26.56 -8.81 1.71
C LEU A 64 26.43 -7.36 1.28
N ASN A 65 26.91 -6.42 2.09
CA ASN A 65 26.82 -4.99 1.78
C ASN A 65 27.70 -4.60 0.58
N GLU A 66 28.88 -5.16 0.41
CA GLU A 66 29.74 -4.99 -0.75
C GLU A 66 29.10 -5.52 -2.04
N ASN A 67 28.24 -6.53 -1.94
CA ASN A 67 27.47 -7.07 -3.06
C ASN A 67 26.07 -6.44 -3.21
N GLU A 68 25.88 -5.21 -2.71
CA GLU A 68 24.62 -4.47 -2.80
C GLU A 68 23.41 -5.20 -2.18
N ILE A 69 23.66 -5.96 -1.11
CA ILE A 69 22.65 -6.65 -0.33
C ILE A 69 22.63 -6.02 1.06
N PRO A 70 21.92 -4.91 1.28
CA PRO A 70 21.87 -4.23 2.57
C PRO A 70 21.46 -5.16 3.70
N SER A 71 22.34 -5.32 4.65
CA SER A 71 22.15 -6.17 5.84
C SER A 71 22.62 -5.45 7.10
N LYS A 72 22.12 -5.88 8.26
CA LYS A 72 22.42 -5.31 9.57
C LYS A 72 22.73 -6.42 10.57
N ILE A 73 23.39 -6.05 11.65
CA ILE A 73 23.72 -6.97 12.74
C ILE A 73 22.98 -6.53 14.00
N ILE A 74 22.40 -7.49 14.71
CA ILE A 74 21.83 -7.31 16.04
C ILE A 74 22.42 -8.37 17.00
N PHE A 75 22.63 -8.01 18.26
CA PHE A 75 22.98 -8.95 19.31
C PHE A 75 21.74 -9.33 20.10
N ARG A 76 21.34 -10.60 20.00
CA ARG A 76 20.12 -11.12 20.61
C ARG A 76 20.37 -12.53 21.18
N THR A 77 19.90 -12.80 22.40
CA THR A 77 19.99 -14.11 23.04
C THR A 77 21.42 -14.68 23.06
N LYS A 78 22.41 -13.81 23.39
CA LYS A 78 23.85 -14.13 23.43
C LYS A 78 24.44 -14.58 22.08
N LYS A 79 23.80 -14.24 20.96
CA LYS A 79 24.23 -14.53 19.58
C LYS A 79 24.22 -13.26 18.75
N TYR A 80 25.07 -13.21 17.73
CA TYR A 80 25.04 -12.19 16.70
C TYR A 80 24.15 -12.68 15.57
N VAL A 81 23.26 -11.83 15.09
CA VAL A 81 22.33 -12.19 14.02
C VAL A 81 22.49 -11.15 12.91
N VAL A 82 22.91 -11.62 11.73
CA VAL A 82 22.86 -10.83 10.49
C VAL A 82 21.47 -10.96 9.92
N TYR A 83 20.81 -9.83 9.59
CA TYR A 83 19.44 -9.87 9.10
C TYR A 83 19.19 -8.93 7.93
N ILE A 84 18.17 -9.27 7.11
CA ILE A 84 17.71 -8.56 5.95
C ILE A 84 16.18 -8.45 6.04
N GLU A 85 15.62 -7.22 5.86
CA GLU A 85 14.18 -6.94 5.97
C GLU A 85 13.56 -6.48 4.64
N SER A 86 14.36 -6.19 3.64
CA SER A 86 13.89 -5.76 2.33
C SER A 86 13.62 -6.95 1.41
N GLY A 87 12.45 -7.00 0.79
CA GLY A 87 12.14 -8.04 -0.21
C GLY A 87 13.10 -8.03 -1.41
N ASP A 88 13.57 -6.85 -1.84
CA ASP A 88 14.56 -6.72 -2.90
C ASP A 88 15.91 -7.31 -2.49
N SER A 89 16.38 -6.97 -1.29
CA SER A 89 17.64 -7.50 -0.76
C SER A 89 17.58 -9.01 -0.52
N ILE A 90 16.42 -9.55 -0.09
CA ILE A 90 16.24 -11.01 0.07
C ILE A 90 16.29 -11.70 -1.29
N SER A 91 15.69 -11.12 -2.33
CA SER A 91 15.76 -11.66 -3.69
C SER A 91 17.20 -11.69 -4.20
N LYS A 92 17.94 -10.58 -4.05
CA LYS A 92 19.38 -10.50 -4.37
C LYS A 92 20.18 -11.53 -3.57
N PHE A 93 19.90 -11.69 -2.29
CA PHE A 93 20.54 -12.70 -1.44
C PHE A 93 20.32 -14.12 -1.96
N LEU A 94 19.09 -14.49 -2.31
CA LEU A 94 18.78 -15.82 -2.85
C LEU A 94 19.53 -16.08 -4.17
N ALA A 95 19.61 -15.09 -5.05
CA ALA A 95 20.42 -15.17 -6.26
C ALA A 95 21.91 -15.30 -5.94
N PHE A 96 22.42 -14.51 -4.99
CA PHE A 96 23.81 -14.51 -4.56
C PHE A 96 24.27 -15.87 -4.07
N ILE A 97 23.48 -16.55 -3.21
CA ILE A 97 23.81 -17.88 -2.72
C ILE A 97 23.48 -19.02 -3.70
N GLY A 98 22.94 -18.71 -4.88
CA GLY A 98 22.62 -19.68 -5.93
C GLY A 98 21.29 -20.41 -5.78
N ALA A 99 20.35 -19.90 -4.96
CA ALA A 99 19.00 -20.43 -4.77
C ALA A 99 18.02 -19.87 -5.84
N ASN A 100 18.32 -20.05 -7.11
CA ASN A 100 17.62 -19.38 -8.21
C ASN A 100 16.15 -19.78 -8.35
N LYS A 101 15.80 -21.05 -8.09
CA LYS A 101 14.39 -21.51 -8.11
C LYS A 101 13.59 -20.87 -6.99
N SER A 102 14.17 -20.83 -5.80
CA SER A 102 13.55 -20.19 -4.63
C SER A 102 13.46 -18.69 -4.82
N MET A 103 14.43 -18.05 -5.46
CA MET A 103 14.40 -16.65 -5.83
C MET A 103 13.23 -16.34 -6.77
N LEU A 104 13.03 -17.14 -7.82
CA LEU A 104 11.90 -16.97 -8.74
C LEU A 104 10.55 -17.13 -8.03
N LYS A 105 10.39 -18.15 -7.18
CA LYS A 105 9.19 -18.31 -6.34
C LYS A 105 8.96 -17.14 -5.39
N PHE A 106 10.02 -16.58 -4.83
CA PHE A 106 9.96 -15.43 -3.96
C PHE A 106 9.46 -14.19 -4.71
N GLU A 107 10.02 -13.93 -5.91
CA GLU A 107 9.61 -12.83 -6.78
C GLU A 107 8.16 -12.96 -7.25
N GLU A 108 7.73 -14.16 -7.63
CA GLU A 108 6.32 -14.40 -7.98
C GLU A 108 5.37 -13.96 -6.86
N VAL A 109 5.68 -14.34 -5.62
CA VAL A 109 4.88 -13.93 -4.45
C VAL A 109 4.94 -12.42 -4.22
N ARG A 110 6.10 -11.79 -4.43
CA ARG A 110 6.27 -10.32 -4.32
C ARG A 110 5.36 -9.59 -5.30
N VAL A 111 5.43 -9.96 -6.58
CA VAL A 111 4.62 -9.34 -7.65
C VAL A 111 3.13 -9.48 -7.36
N LEU A 112 2.67 -10.67 -7.00
CA LEU A 112 1.27 -10.90 -6.65
C LEU A 112 0.82 -10.07 -5.45
N LYS A 113 1.68 -9.92 -4.43
CA LYS A 113 1.41 -9.10 -3.24
C LYS A 113 1.33 -7.61 -3.58
N GLU A 114 2.22 -7.14 -4.43
CA GLU A 114 2.22 -5.74 -4.90
C GLU A 114 0.97 -5.42 -5.71
N VAL A 115 0.62 -6.26 -6.68
CA VAL A 115 -0.61 -6.11 -7.48
C VAL A 115 -1.84 -6.06 -6.57
N ARG A 116 -1.96 -7.00 -5.62
CA ARG A 116 -3.06 -7.02 -4.65
C ARG A 116 -3.12 -5.75 -3.81
N ASN A 117 -1.98 -5.29 -3.30
CA ASN A 117 -1.91 -4.07 -2.50
C ASN A 117 -2.30 -2.83 -3.31
N ASN A 118 -1.90 -2.77 -4.58
CA ASN A 118 -2.27 -1.67 -5.48
C ASN A 118 -3.77 -1.67 -5.77
N VAL A 119 -4.35 -2.83 -6.07
CA VAL A 119 -5.81 -3.00 -6.26
C VAL A 119 -6.57 -2.58 -4.99
N ASN A 120 -6.16 -3.08 -3.82
CA ASN A 120 -6.81 -2.74 -2.55
C ASN A 120 -6.74 -1.23 -2.27
N ARG A 121 -5.58 -0.59 -2.51
CA ARG A 121 -5.44 0.87 -2.34
C ARG A 121 -6.38 1.63 -3.28
N LYS A 122 -6.50 1.21 -4.54
CA LYS A 122 -7.40 1.81 -5.52
C LYS A 122 -8.87 1.66 -5.09
N VAL A 123 -9.29 0.45 -4.75
CA VAL A 123 -10.65 0.16 -4.26
C VAL A 123 -10.98 0.98 -3.01
N ASN A 124 -10.08 1.01 -2.02
CA ASN A 124 -10.30 1.79 -0.79
C ASN A 124 -10.42 3.29 -1.08
N SER A 125 -9.61 3.81 -2.01
CA SER A 125 -9.67 5.22 -2.42
C SER A 125 -11.00 5.54 -3.11
N GLU A 126 -11.43 4.70 -4.05
CA GLU A 126 -12.71 4.86 -4.77
C GLU A 126 -13.90 4.76 -3.82
N THR A 127 -13.92 3.75 -2.93
CA THR A 127 -14.96 3.57 -1.91
C THR A 127 -15.03 4.79 -0.97
N SER A 128 -13.88 5.30 -0.52
CA SER A 128 -13.83 6.50 0.33
C SER A 128 -14.38 7.73 -0.41
N ASN A 129 -14.07 7.87 -1.70
CA ASN A 129 -14.58 8.97 -2.51
C ASN A 129 -16.10 8.89 -2.69
N ILE A 130 -16.64 7.71 -3.00
CA ILE A 130 -18.09 7.47 -3.13
C ILE A 130 -18.80 7.80 -1.81
N ASN A 131 -18.28 7.32 -0.68
CA ASN A 131 -18.85 7.60 0.64
C ASN A 131 -18.85 9.10 0.97
N LYS A 132 -17.79 9.84 0.61
CA LYS A 132 -17.74 11.30 0.78
C LYS A 132 -18.79 12.00 -0.06
N ILE A 133 -18.99 11.58 -1.31
CA ILE A 133 -20.02 12.13 -2.21
C ILE A 133 -21.40 11.87 -1.61
N ALA A 134 -21.70 10.63 -1.22
CA ALA A 134 -22.98 10.24 -0.63
C ALA A 134 -23.30 11.04 0.63
N ASN A 135 -22.38 11.08 1.61
CA ASN A 135 -22.56 11.82 2.86
C ASN A 135 -22.76 13.33 2.62
N SER A 136 -22.01 13.91 1.67
CA SER A 136 -22.17 15.32 1.33
C SER A 136 -23.52 15.58 0.66
N SER A 137 -23.94 14.67 -0.22
CA SER A 137 -25.22 14.76 -0.91
C SER A 137 -26.40 14.73 0.06
N VAL A 138 -26.39 13.82 1.02
CA VAL A 138 -27.44 13.73 2.06
C VAL A 138 -27.61 15.08 2.77
N LYS A 139 -26.51 15.66 3.27
CA LYS A 139 -26.56 16.97 3.95
C LYS A 139 -27.09 18.08 3.03
N GLN A 140 -26.66 18.10 1.76
CA GLN A 140 -27.15 19.08 0.79
C GLN A 140 -28.63 18.95 0.52
N ILE A 141 -29.14 17.72 0.41
CA ILE A 141 -30.57 17.43 0.23
C ILE A 141 -31.38 17.82 1.48
N GLU A 142 -30.86 17.57 2.68
CA GLU A 142 -31.47 18.01 3.93
C GLU A 142 -31.60 19.54 3.99
N ASP A 143 -30.56 20.29 3.63
CA ASP A 143 -30.58 21.73 3.57
C ASP A 143 -31.63 22.26 2.58
N ILE A 144 -31.68 21.68 1.38
CA ILE A 144 -32.65 22.06 0.34
C ILE A 144 -34.10 21.77 0.82
N ASN A 145 -34.31 20.61 1.44
CA ASN A 145 -35.62 20.22 1.96
C ASN A 145 -36.07 21.12 3.13
N LEU A 146 -35.13 21.52 3.98
CA LEU A 146 -35.41 22.50 5.06
C LEU A 146 -35.88 23.84 4.48
N LEU A 147 -35.18 24.36 3.46
CA LEU A 147 -35.58 25.59 2.79
C LEU A 147 -36.99 25.49 2.14
N LYS A 148 -37.31 24.33 1.55
CA LYS A 148 -38.63 24.06 1.00
C LYS A 148 -39.72 24.01 2.07
N SER A 149 -39.48 23.27 3.17
CA SER A 149 -40.44 23.13 4.26
C SER A 149 -40.79 24.46 4.98
N LYS A 150 -39.77 25.33 5.08
CA LYS A 150 -39.90 26.68 5.67
C LYS A 150 -40.40 27.75 4.67
N LYS A 151 -40.78 27.36 3.47
CA LYS A 151 -41.21 28.29 2.37
C LYS A 151 -40.15 29.37 2.05
N LYS A 152 -38.86 29.02 2.21
CA LYS A 152 -37.74 29.93 1.90
C LYS A 152 -36.97 29.53 0.64
N PHE A 153 -37.42 28.52 -0.08
CA PHE A 153 -36.80 28.10 -1.35
C PHE A 153 -36.80 29.19 -2.40
N ASP A 154 -37.85 30.03 -2.41
CA ASP A 154 -37.96 31.15 -3.34
C ASP A 154 -36.99 32.30 -3.06
N SER A 155 -36.38 32.34 -1.89
CA SER A 155 -35.31 33.29 -1.56
C SER A 155 -33.96 32.93 -2.17
N LEU A 156 -33.85 31.76 -2.79
CA LEU A 156 -32.68 31.36 -3.55
C LEU A 156 -32.62 32.10 -4.88
N THR A 157 -31.42 32.43 -5.33
CA THR A 157 -31.21 32.92 -6.69
C THR A 157 -31.54 31.84 -7.72
N GLU A 158 -31.82 32.21 -8.95
CA GLU A 158 -32.11 31.25 -10.01
C GLU A 158 -30.97 30.22 -10.21
N LYS A 159 -29.70 30.66 -10.06
CA LYS A 159 -28.52 29.80 -10.14
C LYS A 159 -28.45 28.80 -9.00
N GLU A 160 -28.86 29.20 -7.80
CA GLU A 160 -28.94 28.29 -6.62
C GLU A 160 -30.10 27.31 -6.76
N LYS A 161 -31.28 27.77 -7.23
CA LYS A 161 -32.43 26.91 -7.51
C LYS A 161 -32.11 25.83 -8.53
N GLU A 162 -31.39 26.20 -9.59
CA GLU A 162 -30.95 25.26 -10.63
C GLU A 162 -30.11 24.12 -10.03
N ILE A 163 -29.08 24.45 -9.23
CA ILE A 163 -28.24 23.46 -8.58
C ILE A 163 -29.01 22.64 -7.54
N ALA A 164 -29.87 23.27 -6.75
CA ALA A 164 -30.72 22.58 -5.77
C ALA A 164 -31.63 21.55 -6.46
N ASN A 165 -32.26 21.91 -7.56
CA ASN A 165 -33.13 21.01 -8.32
C ASN A 165 -32.33 19.87 -8.99
N LEU A 166 -31.13 20.16 -9.53
CA LEU A 166 -30.25 19.14 -10.09
C LEU A 166 -29.78 18.14 -9.00
N ARG A 167 -29.44 18.63 -7.81
CA ARG A 167 -29.05 17.78 -6.67
C ARG A 167 -30.19 16.86 -6.24
N LEU A 168 -31.40 17.37 -6.13
CA LEU A 168 -32.58 16.55 -5.76
C LEU A 168 -32.88 15.46 -6.79
N LYS A 169 -32.68 15.76 -8.09
CA LYS A 169 -32.88 14.78 -9.17
C LYS A 169 -31.76 13.77 -9.30
N ASN A 170 -30.54 14.14 -8.90
CA ASN A 170 -29.32 13.33 -9.05
C ASN A 170 -28.57 13.25 -7.70
N PRO A 171 -29.11 12.51 -6.71
CA PRO A 171 -28.52 12.44 -5.37
C PRO A 171 -27.12 11.83 -5.34
N GLU A 172 -26.80 10.94 -6.27
CA GLU A 172 -25.50 10.24 -6.33
C GLU A 172 -24.44 11.02 -7.15
N ALA A 173 -24.83 12.05 -7.87
CA ALA A 173 -23.92 12.79 -8.74
C ALA A 173 -22.86 13.55 -7.91
N SER A 174 -21.62 13.52 -8.36
CA SER A 174 -20.55 14.38 -7.82
C SER A 174 -20.81 15.85 -8.17
N LEU A 175 -20.17 16.78 -7.47
CA LEU A 175 -20.28 18.21 -7.81
C LEU A 175 -19.77 18.51 -9.23
N GLN A 176 -18.82 17.73 -9.72
CA GLN A 176 -18.32 17.89 -11.08
C GLN A 176 -19.37 17.48 -12.13
N GLU A 177 -20.07 16.38 -11.89
CA GLU A 177 -21.16 15.92 -12.77
C GLU A 177 -22.33 16.90 -12.75
N LEU A 178 -22.71 17.42 -11.58
CA LEU A 178 -23.73 18.48 -11.50
C LEU A 178 -23.32 19.71 -12.30
N GLY A 179 -22.04 20.09 -12.28
CA GLY A 179 -21.53 21.23 -13.04
C GLY A 179 -21.68 21.07 -14.57
N LYS A 180 -21.53 19.84 -15.06
CA LYS A 180 -21.74 19.49 -16.48
C LYS A 180 -23.20 19.50 -16.89
N MET A 181 -24.14 19.37 -15.95
CA MET A 181 -25.58 19.39 -16.20
C MET A 181 -26.14 20.82 -16.31
N VAL A 182 -25.40 21.83 -15.86
CA VAL A 182 -25.76 23.25 -15.95
C VAL A 182 -25.43 23.79 -17.32
N LYS A 183 -26.22 24.75 -17.84
CA LYS A 183 -25.96 25.40 -19.12
C LYS A 183 -25.84 26.91 -18.95
N PRO A 184 -24.68 27.51 -19.29
CA PRO A 184 -23.45 26.90 -19.71
C PRO A 184 -22.80 26.10 -18.56
N GLU A 185 -21.99 25.07 -18.89
CA GLU A 185 -21.29 24.23 -17.89
C GLU A 185 -20.48 25.08 -16.92
N ILE A 186 -20.46 24.65 -15.64
CA ILE A 186 -19.70 25.33 -14.60
C ILE A 186 -18.73 24.34 -13.91
N SER A 187 -17.65 24.88 -13.36
CA SER A 187 -16.66 24.10 -12.65
C SER A 187 -17.20 23.49 -11.35
N LYS A 188 -16.54 22.44 -10.84
CA LYS A 188 -16.79 21.89 -9.51
C LYS A 188 -16.80 22.97 -8.42
N SER A 189 -15.89 23.94 -8.49
CA SER A 189 -15.81 25.06 -7.54
C SER A 189 -17.05 25.95 -7.63
N GLY A 190 -17.54 26.23 -8.85
CA GLY A 190 -18.76 27.03 -9.06
C GLY A 190 -20.00 26.34 -8.47
N VAL A 191 -20.12 25.00 -8.62
CA VAL A 191 -21.19 24.23 -7.97
C VAL A 191 -21.03 24.29 -6.44
N ASN A 192 -19.80 24.05 -5.94
CA ASN A 192 -19.54 24.06 -4.51
C ASN A 192 -19.91 25.42 -3.87
N HIS A 193 -19.59 26.53 -4.51
CA HIS A 193 -19.96 27.87 -4.01
C HIS A 193 -21.48 28.00 -3.86
N ARG A 194 -22.26 27.63 -4.88
CA ARG A 194 -23.73 27.70 -4.84
C ARG A 194 -24.32 26.79 -3.75
N ILE A 195 -23.74 25.58 -3.55
CA ILE A 195 -24.14 24.66 -2.47
C ILE A 195 -23.83 25.25 -1.09
N GLN A 196 -22.69 25.92 -0.92
CA GLN A 196 -22.34 26.59 0.34
C GLN A 196 -23.29 27.76 0.65
N ASP A 197 -23.71 28.51 -0.38
CA ASP A 197 -24.70 29.58 -0.20
C ASP A 197 -26.07 29.02 0.25
N ILE A 198 -26.50 27.89 -0.33
CA ILE A 198 -27.71 27.16 0.08
C ILE A 198 -27.59 26.70 1.52
N HIS A 199 -26.45 26.06 1.88
CA HIS A 199 -26.17 25.62 3.23
C HIS A 199 -26.22 26.77 4.24
N SER A 200 -25.56 27.89 3.94
CA SER A 200 -25.54 29.07 4.81
C SER A 200 -26.93 29.64 5.08
N LYS A 201 -27.82 29.59 4.08
CA LYS A 201 -29.20 30.01 4.23
C LYS A 201 -30.02 29.00 5.07
N ALA A 202 -29.76 27.70 4.93
CA ALA A 202 -30.37 26.66 5.73
C ALA A 202 -29.95 26.72 7.20
N GLU A 203 -28.65 26.97 7.47
CA GLU A 203 -28.13 27.12 8.84
C GLU A 203 -28.77 28.29 9.59
N LYS A 204 -29.01 29.41 8.93
CA LYS A 204 -29.75 30.54 9.52
C LYS A 204 -31.17 30.17 9.97
N LEU A 205 -31.77 29.16 9.37
CA LEU A 205 -33.11 28.66 9.72
C LEU A 205 -33.10 27.59 10.83
N ARG A 206 -31.93 26.96 11.07
CA ARG A 206 -31.74 25.99 12.19
C ARG A 206 -31.46 26.72 13.50
N GLY A 207 -30.83 27.91 13.46
CA GLY A 207 -30.48 28.68 14.63
C GLY A 207 -31.56 29.63 15.14
N ASN A 208 -32.71 29.66 14.49
CA ASN A 208 -33.95 30.33 14.89
C ASN A 208 -35.06 29.29 15.20
#